data_234d3fa35ab5ac35047d5ed2c07ca114
#
_entry.id   234d3fa35ab5ac35047d5ed2c07ca114
#
_cell.length_a   1.000
_cell.length_b   1.000
_cell.length_c   1.000
_cell.angle_alpha   90.00
_cell.angle_beta   90.00
_cell.angle_gamma   90.00
#
_symmetry.space_group_name_H-M   'P 1'
#
loop_
_entity.id
_entity.type
_entity.pdbx_description
1 polymer ?
#
loop_
_entity_poly.entity_id
_entity_poly.type
_entity_poly.pdbx_seq_one_letter_code
_entity_poly.pdbx_strand_id
1 'polypeptide(L)'
;MKAMILFGHGARDSRWREPFDRLVQLWQAQHPNTPVELAFLEMMQPSLEEAVSSLSLKGVTQITVVPVFFGQGGHLRNDFPVLLEACQQQHPNITLSATPAVGEDLAVLQAIVDFGARAL
;
A
#
# COMPACT_ATOMS: atom_id res chain seq x y z
N MET A 1 -9.79 -1.85 15.54
CA MET A 1 -9.98 -1.02 14.34
C MET A 1 -9.04 -1.50 13.24
N LYS A 2 -9.55 -1.60 12.04
CA LYS A 2 -8.79 -2.03 10.86
C LYS A 2 -8.37 -0.84 10.02
N ALA A 3 -7.23 -0.96 9.36
CA ALA A 3 -6.75 0.06 8.43
C ALA A 3 -6.02 -0.60 7.26
N MET A 4 -5.80 0.17 6.21
CA MET A 4 -5.07 -0.26 5.02
C MET A 4 -3.89 0.68 4.79
N ILE A 5 -2.79 0.11 4.33
CA ILE A 5 -1.67 0.88 3.82
C ILE A 5 -1.51 0.54 2.34
N LEU A 6 -1.52 1.57 1.50
CA LEU A 6 -1.16 1.43 0.10
C LEU A 6 0.34 1.69 -0.02
N PHE A 7 1.08 0.67 -0.40
CA PHE A 7 2.53 0.69 -0.38
C PHE A 7 3.09 0.77 -1.80
N GLY A 8 3.79 1.86 -2.09
CA GLY A 8 4.38 2.10 -3.40
C GLY A 8 5.89 2.10 -3.36
N HIS A 9 6.50 2.01 -4.54
CA HIS A 9 7.96 2.00 -4.65
C HIS A 9 8.57 3.33 -4.21
N GLY A 10 7.97 4.43 -4.61
CA GLY A 10 8.53 5.76 -4.42
C GLY A 10 9.31 6.23 -5.64
N ALA A 11 9.46 7.52 -5.78
CA ALA A 11 10.19 8.14 -6.88
C ALA A 11 10.67 9.52 -6.46
N ARG A 12 11.63 10.06 -7.20
CA ARG A 12 12.14 11.41 -6.94
C ARG A 12 11.17 12.49 -7.39
N ASP A 13 10.42 12.24 -8.46
CA ASP A 13 9.45 13.19 -9.00
C ASP A 13 8.17 13.13 -8.16
N SER A 14 7.83 14.26 -7.52
CA SER A 14 6.64 14.33 -6.67
C SER A 14 5.33 14.07 -7.42
N ARG A 15 5.30 14.29 -8.73
CA ARG A 15 4.11 14.04 -9.56
C ARG A 15 3.79 12.56 -9.65
N TRP A 16 4.77 11.70 -9.47
CA TRP A 16 4.58 10.25 -9.47
C TRP A 16 3.58 9.81 -8.39
N ARG A 17 3.46 10.59 -7.32
CA ARG A 17 2.59 10.30 -6.19
C ARG A 17 1.10 10.57 -6.48
N GLU A 18 0.77 11.39 -7.47
CA GLU A 18 -0.62 11.81 -7.71
C GLU A 18 -1.63 10.65 -7.80
N PRO A 19 -1.37 9.54 -8.53
CA PRO A 19 -2.31 8.42 -8.55
C PRO A 19 -2.54 7.81 -7.19
N PHE A 20 -1.53 7.80 -6.33
CA PHE A 20 -1.67 7.29 -4.95
C PHE A 20 -2.58 8.20 -4.13
N ASP A 21 -2.45 9.50 -4.28
CA ASP A 21 -3.33 10.45 -3.59
C ASP A 21 -4.78 10.26 -4.06
N ARG A 22 -5.01 9.99 -5.34
CA ARG A 22 -6.34 9.68 -5.86
C ARG A 22 -6.91 8.40 -5.28
N LEU A 23 -6.08 7.37 -5.13
CA LEU A 23 -6.51 6.12 -4.50
C LEU A 23 -6.99 6.36 -3.07
N VAL A 24 -6.28 7.20 -2.33
CA VAL A 24 -6.70 7.57 -0.97
C VAL A 24 -8.05 8.26 -0.99
N GLN A 25 -8.25 9.21 -1.90
CA GLN A 25 -9.52 9.93 -2.01
C GLN A 25 -10.68 9.00 -2.36
N LEU A 26 -10.47 8.09 -3.31
CA LEU A 26 -11.48 7.10 -3.70
C LEU A 26 -11.81 6.17 -2.53
N TRP A 27 -10.80 5.73 -1.81
CA TRP A 27 -11.01 4.86 -0.65
C TRP A 27 -11.83 5.58 0.42
N GLN A 28 -11.43 6.80 0.77
CA GLN A 28 -12.10 7.58 1.82
C GLN A 28 -13.56 7.86 1.49
N ALA A 29 -13.86 8.09 0.22
CA ALA A 29 -15.23 8.31 -0.23
C ALA A 29 -16.10 7.06 -0.08
N GLN A 30 -15.53 5.87 -0.27
CA GLN A 30 -16.26 4.62 -0.26
C GLN A 30 -16.19 3.90 1.09
N HIS A 31 -15.14 4.13 1.87
CA HIS A 31 -14.90 3.46 3.15
C HIS A 31 -14.48 4.47 4.22
N PRO A 32 -15.36 5.41 4.58
CA PRO A 32 -14.99 6.53 5.47
C PRO A 32 -14.63 6.09 6.88
N ASN A 33 -15.04 4.89 7.30
CA ASN A 33 -14.79 4.39 8.65
C ASN A 33 -13.52 3.52 8.76
N THR A 34 -12.83 3.29 7.64
CA THR A 34 -11.60 2.50 7.63
C THR A 34 -10.45 3.37 7.17
N PRO A 35 -9.52 3.72 8.07
CA PRO A 35 -8.39 4.58 7.70
C PRO A 35 -7.52 3.95 6.61
N VAL A 36 -6.95 4.80 5.78
CA VAL A 36 -5.95 4.42 4.79
C VAL A 36 -4.77 5.39 4.86
N GLU A 37 -3.57 4.87 4.73
CA GLU A 37 -2.37 5.69 4.61
C GLU A 37 -1.51 5.18 3.48
N LEU A 38 -0.72 6.09 2.91
CA LEU A 38 0.31 5.72 1.94
C LEU A 38 1.59 5.39 2.67
N ALA A 39 2.40 4.54 2.09
CA ALA A 39 3.77 4.31 2.49
C ALA A 39 4.61 4.03 1.26
N PHE A 40 5.89 4.33 1.32
CA PHE A 40 6.79 4.18 0.19
C PHE A 40 8.05 3.45 0.59
N LEU A 41 8.59 2.66 -0.34
CA LEU A 41 9.80 1.90 -0.12
C LEU A 41 11.01 2.84 0.06
N GLU A 42 11.07 3.87 -0.79
CA GLU A 42 12.19 4.80 -0.79
C GLU A 42 11.80 6.15 -1.42
N MET A 43 12.64 7.14 -1.26
CA MET A 43 12.57 8.46 -1.91
C MET A 43 11.38 9.33 -1.54
N MET A 44 10.40 8.80 -0.86
CA MET A 44 9.19 9.51 -0.43
C MET A 44 8.82 9.11 0.98
N GLN A 45 8.08 9.95 1.64
CA GLN A 45 7.54 9.68 2.97
C GLN A 45 6.03 9.61 2.93
N PRO A 46 5.41 8.84 3.86
CA PRO A 46 6.07 8.10 4.93
C PRO A 46 6.67 6.78 4.45
N SER A 47 7.59 6.24 5.24
CA SER A 47 8.03 4.85 5.11
C SER A 47 6.96 3.91 5.64
N LEU A 48 7.11 2.62 5.43
CA LEU A 48 6.17 1.64 5.97
C LEU A 48 6.14 1.70 7.50
N GLU A 49 7.29 1.80 8.13
CA GLU A 49 7.39 1.88 9.59
C GLU A 49 6.67 3.14 10.11
N GLU A 50 6.87 4.27 9.46
CA GLU A 50 6.22 5.52 9.86
C GLU A 50 4.70 5.45 9.73
N ALA A 51 4.21 4.83 8.65
CA ALA A 51 2.76 4.68 8.44
C ALA A 51 2.14 3.75 9.49
N VAL A 52 2.83 2.64 9.80
CA VAL A 52 2.37 1.70 10.85
C VAL A 52 2.31 2.42 12.20
N SER A 53 3.36 3.18 12.54
CA SER A 53 3.40 3.95 13.78
C SER A 53 2.26 4.97 13.86
N SER A 54 2.01 5.68 12.77
CA SER A 54 0.92 6.65 12.71
C SER A 54 -0.44 6.00 12.97
N LEU A 55 -0.70 4.87 12.35
CA LEU A 55 -1.95 4.14 12.54
C LEU A 55 -2.06 3.55 13.95
N SER A 56 -0.95 3.09 14.50
CA SER A 56 -0.90 2.59 15.88
C SER A 56 -1.35 3.66 16.87
N LEU A 57 -0.89 4.89 16.68
CA LEU A 57 -1.25 6.01 17.54
C LEU A 57 -2.75 6.35 17.46
N LYS A 58 -3.41 5.97 16.38
CA LYS A 58 -4.86 6.16 16.20
C LYS A 58 -5.69 5.01 16.76
N GLY A 59 -5.05 4.02 17.35
CA GLY A 59 -5.74 2.87 17.95
C GLY A 59 -6.01 1.73 16.97
N VAL A 60 -5.39 1.74 15.80
CA VAL A 60 -5.53 0.65 14.83
C VAL A 60 -4.80 -0.59 15.34
N THR A 61 -5.45 -1.75 15.23
CA THR A 61 -4.90 -3.04 15.70
C THR A 61 -4.69 -4.04 14.57
N GLN A 62 -5.28 -3.81 13.39
CA GLN A 62 -5.10 -4.69 12.23
C GLN A 62 -4.79 -3.82 11.01
N ILE A 63 -3.69 -4.12 10.34
CA ILE A 63 -3.28 -3.39 9.14
C ILE A 63 -3.06 -4.39 8.01
N THR A 64 -3.68 -4.11 6.87
CA THR A 64 -3.41 -4.83 5.62
C THR A 64 -2.59 -3.93 4.72
N VAL A 65 -1.41 -4.38 4.34
CA VAL A 65 -0.54 -3.67 3.39
C VAL A 65 -0.84 -4.17 1.99
N VAL A 66 -1.14 -3.26 1.09
CA VAL A 66 -1.42 -3.56 -0.31
C VAL A 66 -0.27 -3.03 -1.16
N PRO A 67 0.60 -3.93 -1.68
CA PRO A 67 1.70 -3.50 -2.53
C PRO A 67 1.18 -3.04 -3.89
N VAL A 68 1.31 -1.75 -4.16
CA VAL A 68 0.83 -1.16 -5.42
C VAL A 68 1.99 -1.21 -6.41
N PHE A 69 2.32 -2.44 -6.81
CA PHE A 69 3.31 -2.75 -7.82
C PHE A 69 2.67 -3.58 -8.91
N PHE A 70 3.13 -3.44 -10.12
CA PHE A 70 2.64 -4.31 -11.18
C PHE A 70 3.20 -5.71 -11.02
N GLY A 71 4.52 -5.81 -10.92
CA GLY A 71 5.21 -7.05 -10.61
C GLY A 71 6.26 -6.80 -9.54
N GLN A 72 6.73 -7.87 -8.90
CA GLN A 72 7.83 -7.80 -7.96
C GLN A 72 9.08 -8.39 -8.60
N GLY A 73 10.11 -7.56 -8.77
CA GLY A 73 11.44 -8.05 -9.12
C GLY A 73 12.02 -8.86 -7.97
N GLY A 74 13.08 -9.63 -8.24
CA GLY A 74 13.70 -10.49 -7.24
C GLY A 74 14.12 -9.75 -5.98
N HIS A 75 14.66 -8.54 -6.14
CA HIS A 75 15.10 -7.70 -5.02
C HIS A 75 13.94 -7.39 -4.07
N LEU A 76 12.84 -6.85 -4.62
CA LEU A 76 11.68 -6.49 -3.82
C LEU A 76 10.99 -7.70 -3.22
N ARG A 77 10.94 -8.81 -3.97
CA ARG A 77 10.33 -10.05 -3.50
C ARG A 77 11.01 -10.57 -2.23
N ASN A 78 12.31 -10.34 -2.09
CA ASN A 78 13.06 -10.75 -0.92
C ASN A 78 13.01 -9.71 0.19
N ASP A 79 13.05 -8.43 -0.15
CA ASP A 79 13.17 -7.35 0.83
C ASP A 79 11.86 -7.01 1.52
N PHE A 80 10.74 -7.10 0.79
CA PHE A 80 9.44 -6.70 1.35
C PHE A 80 9.03 -7.57 2.54
N PRO A 81 9.13 -8.92 2.49
CA PRO A 81 8.81 -9.73 3.66
C PRO A 81 9.67 -9.42 4.88
N VAL A 82 10.95 -9.10 4.67
CA VAL A 82 11.87 -8.71 5.75
C VAL A 82 11.43 -7.39 6.37
N LEU A 83 11.08 -6.42 5.55
CA LEU A 83 10.60 -5.11 6.00
C LEU A 83 9.30 -5.25 6.78
N LEU A 84 8.37 -6.07 6.27
CA LEU A 84 7.08 -6.31 6.93
C LEU A 84 7.28 -6.95 8.30
N GLU A 85 8.15 -7.94 8.38
CA GLU A 85 8.46 -8.62 9.64
C GLU A 85 9.11 -7.68 10.64
N ALA A 86 10.02 -6.82 10.21
CA ALA A 86 10.64 -5.84 11.10
C ALA A 86 9.60 -4.89 11.69
N CYS A 87 8.64 -4.43 10.87
CA CYS A 87 7.55 -3.58 11.34
C CYS A 87 6.65 -4.33 12.33
N GLN A 88 6.37 -5.60 12.07
CA GLN A 88 5.55 -6.43 12.96
C GLN A 88 6.22 -6.56 14.33
N GLN A 89 7.52 -6.77 14.36
CA GLN A 89 8.24 -6.92 15.62
C GLN A 89 8.25 -5.64 16.45
N GLN A 90 8.29 -4.49 15.80
CA GLN A 90 8.25 -3.19 16.48
C GLN A 90 6.85 -2.85 17.01
N HIS A 91 5.81 -3.49 16.50
CA HIS A 91 4.42 -3.22 16.87
C HIS A 91 3.70 -4.53 17.20
N PRO A 92 4.06 -5.18 18.33
CA PRO A 92 3.51 -6.50 18.66
C PRO A 92 2.00 -6.49 18.92
N ASN A 93 1.41 -5.33 19.21
CA ASN A 93 -0.03 -5.21 19.45
C ASN A 93 -0.83 -5.06 18.15
N ILE A 94 -0.17 -4.98 17.00
CA ILE A 94 -0.81 -4.86 15.70
C ILE A 94 -0.64 -6.16 14.95
N THR A 95 -1.72 -6.61 14.30
CA THR A 95 -1.64 -7.71 13.33
C THR A 95 -1.38 -7.09 11.96
N LEU A 96 -0.21 -7.36 11.42
CA LEU A 96 0.23 -6.81 10.14
C LEU A 96 0.25 -7.92 9.09
N SER A 97 -0.43 -7.70 7.97
CA SER A 97 -0.46 -8.68 6.87
C SER A 97 -0.34 -7.94 5.54
N ALA A 98 -0.06 -8.68 4.47
CA ALA A 98 0.05 -8.11 3.14
C ALA A 98 -0.72 -8.94 2.13
N THR A 99 -1.30 -8.26 1.14
CA THR A 99 -1.86 -8.93 -0.04
C THR A 99 -0.74 -9.22 -1.04
N PRO A 100 -0.98 -10.03 -2.07
CA PRO A 100 -0.11 -10.04 -3.24
C PRO A 100 -0.06 -8.64 -3.89
N ALA A 101 0.91 -8.41 -4.76
CA ALA A 101 0.98 -7.16 -5.51
C ALA A 101 -0.28 -6.98 -6.37
N VAL A 102 -0.74 -5.73 -6.52
CA VAL A 102 -1.97 -5.46 -7.27
C VAL A 102 -1.89 -5.94 -8.73
N GLY A 103 -0.69 -5.94 -9.32
CA GLY A 103 -0.50 -6.43 -10.69
C GLY A 103 -0.68 -7.94 -10.84
N GLU A 104 -0.82 -8.67 -9.73
CA GLU A 104 -1.09 -10.11 -9.76
C GLU A 104 -2.58 -10.44 -9.61
N ASP A 105 -3.41 -9.43 -9.32
CA ASP A 105 -4.84 -9.63 -9.09
C ASP A 105 -5.61 -9.63 -10.41
N LEU A 106 -6.42 -10.66 -10.62
CA LEU A 106 -7.15 -10.81 -11.89
C LEU A 106 -8.12 -9.66 -12.15
N ALA A 107 -8.79 -9.16 -11.11
CA ALA A 107 -9.72 -8.05 -11.28
C ALA A 107 -9.01 -6.76 -11.68
N VAL A 108 -7.81 -6.52 -11.13
CA VAL A 108 -6.98 -5.37 -11.51
C VAL A 108 -6.54 -5.51 -12.97
N LEU A 109 -6.07 -6.70 -13.36
CA LEU A 109 -5.66 -6.95 -14.73
C LEU A 109 -6.83 -6.77 -15.70
N GLN A 110 -8.03 -7.23 -15.33
CA GLN A 110 -9.22 -7.05 -16.15
C GLN A 110 -9.57 -5.57 -16.31
N ALA A 111 -9.41 -4.77 -15.27
CA ALA A 111 -9.65 -3.33 -15.36
C ALA A 111 -8.70 -2.67 -16.36
N ILE A 112 -7.46 -3.13 -16.42
CA ILE A 112 -6.50 -2.62 -17.40
C ILE A 112 -6.91 -2.99 -18.83
N VAL A 113 -7.37 -4.23 -19.02
CA VAL A 113 -7.89 -4.66 -20.33
C VAL A 113 -9.08 -3.80 -20.75
N ASP A 114 -10.01 -3.56 -19.84
CA ASP A 114 -11.19 -2.75 -20.14
C ASP A 114 -10.82 -1.31 -20.44
N PHE A 115 -9.87 -0.76 -19.71
CA PHE A 115 -9.35 0.58 -19.95
C PHE A 115 -8.78 0.69 -21.37
N GLY A 116 -7.93 -0.28 -21.76
CA GLY A 116 -7.34 -0.28 -23.10
C GLY A 116 -8.39 -0.43 -24.20
N ALA A 117 -9.37 -1.28 -23.99
CA ALA A 117 -10.45 -1.51 -24.95
C ALA A 117 -11.26 -0.25 -25.24
N ARG A 118 -11.44 0.62 -24.24
CA ARG A 118 -12.16 1.88 -24.44
C ARG A 118 -11.43 2.86 -25.37
N ALA A 119 -10.13 2.68 -25.57
CA ALA A 119 -9.32 3.55 -26.43
C ALA A 119 -9.35 3.11 -27.90
N LEU A 120 -9.88 1.94 -28.21
CA LEU A 120 -9.98 1.42 -29.57
C LEU A 120 -11.34 1.76 -30.22
#